data_f7bafe55f35c0e56c33deef84588720e
#
_entry.id   f7bafe55f35c0e56c33deef84588720e
#
_cell.length_a   1.000
_cell.length_b   1.000
_cell.length_c   1.000
_cell.angle_alpha   90.00
_cell.angle_beta   90.00
_cell.angle_gamma   90.00
#
_symmetry.space_group_name_H-M   'P 1'
#
loop_
_entity.id
_entity.type
_entity.pdbx_description
1 polymer ?
#
loop_
_entity_poly.entity_id
_entity_poly.type
_entity_poly.pdbx_seq_one_letter_code
_entity_poly.pdbx_strand_id
1 'polypeptide(L)'
;MSEAQLFPNGLGVVREFGSKVDPYWYPTVDEETGPVLEPGEESLWWTNLSRISVPGFVVMDSGRLFVTTRRVIVASAAFDQGSTYGSLGGVGAVIALGATVASHRRASKRRAGKVFAGHTRFEWLEGFALRPDRWSKELGPLRLLVRGHGGLINIEVSGAPRFTTEWCTWLGQVVASARMSLGTDFGDGQEQLQQLAAGSFVPDRTSVGGLGWFVPGVGEQTSRAAYRNWAQHTKP
;
A
#
# COMPACT_ATOMS: atom_id res chain seq x y z
N MET A 1 23.30 -2.18 -12.57
CA MET A 1 22.03 -2.77 -12.09
C MET A 1 21.54 -3.73 -13.15
N SER A 2 21.39 -4.99 -12.83
CA SER A 2 20.87 -5.98 -13.77
C SER A 2 19.43 -5.60 -14.14
N GLU A 3 19.07 -5.77 -15.40
CA GLU A 3 17.74 -5.51 -15.98
C GLU A 3 16.58 -6.30 -15.33
N ALA A 4 16.84 -7.05 -14.28
CA ALA A 4 15.98 -8.14 -13.83
C ALA A 4 14.85 -7.74 -12.88
N GLN A 5 14.79 -6.51 -12.37
CA GLN A 5 13.81 -6.20 -11.33
C GLN A 5 12.93 -5.00 -11.71
N LEU A 6 11.84 -5.29 -12.40
CA LEU A 6 10.84 -4.29 -12.78
C LEU A 6 9.73 -4.12 -11.73
N PHE A 7 9.63 -5.07 -10.82
CA PHE A 7 8.58 -5.12 -9.81
C PHE A 7 9.20 -5.29 -8.43
N PRO A 8 8.56 -4.75 -7.37
CA PRO A 8 9.09 -4.83 -6.02
C PRO A 8 9.16 -6.28 -5.51
N ASN A 9 10.22 -6.59 -4.76
CA ASN A 9 10.32 -7.86 -4.02
C ASN A 9 9.41 -7.88 -2.78
N GLY A 10 8.95 -6.72 -2.36
CA GLY A 10 8.08 -6.52 -1.21
C GLY A 10 7.46 -5.14 -1.25
N LEU A 11 6.44 -4.94 -0.42
CA LEU A 11 5.61 -3.74 -0.46
C LEU A 11 6.12 -2.61 0.42
N GLY A 12 7.17 -2.86 1.19
CA GLY A 12 7.73 -1.85 2.07
C GLY A 12 8.89 -2.36 2.91
N VAL A 13 9.47 -1.46 3.65
CA VAL A 13 10.67 -1.69 4.45
C VAL A 13 10.58 -0.91 5.76
N VAL A 14 11.17 -1.47 6.81
CA VAL A 14 11.37 -0.76 8.08
C VAL A 14 12.71 -0.05 8.04
N ARG A 15 12.70 1.26 8.22
CA ARG A 15 13.91 2.11 8.20
C ARG A 15 13.79 3.28 9.17
N GLU A 16 14.89 3.95 9.41
CA GLU A 16 14.92 5.23 10.11
C GLU A 16 14.22 6.31 9.28
N PHE A 17 13.56 7.26 9.95
CA PHE A 17 12.98 8.41 9.28
C PHE A 17 14.05 9.18 8.50
N GLY A 18 13.68 9.70 7.34
CA GLY A 18 14.59 10.46 6.48
C GLY A 18 15.72 9.65 5.82
N SER A 19 15.82 8.33 6.08
CA SER A 19 16.86 7.51 5.48
C SER A 19 16.71 7.46 3.95
N LYS A 20 17.83 7.72 3.25
CA LYS A 20 17.86 7.62 1.79
C LYS A 20 17.80 6.16 1.37
N VAL A 21 16.84 5.85 0.52
CA VAL A 21 16.64 4.55 -0.13
C VAL A 21 16.52 4.78 -1.63
N ASP A 22 16.54 3.72 -2.42
CA ASP A 22 16.15 3.85 -3.81
C ASP A 22 14.67 4.26 -3.86
N PRO A 23 14.35 5.50 -4.21
CA PRO A 23 13.00 6.04 -4.11
C PRO A 23 12.03 5.43 -5.14
N TYR A 24 12.54 4.71 -6.13
CA TYR A 24 11.69 3.95 -7.05
C TYR A 24 11.04 2.75 -6.37
N TRP A 25 11.77 2.08 -5.45
CA TRP A 25 11.27 0.87 -4.78
C TRP A 25 10.61 1.17 -3.45
N TYR A 26 11.09 2.17 -2.72
CA TYR A 26 10.63 2.47 -1.37
C TYR A 26 10.48 3.98 -1.16
N PRO A 27 9.38 4.43 -0.56
CA PRO A 27 9.21 5.84 -0.28
C PRO A 27 10.13 6.26 0.87
N THR A 28 10.73 7.43 0.76
CA THR A 28 11.32 8.13 1.91
C THR A 28 10.18 8.76 2.71
N VAL A 29 10.22 8.62 4.03
CA VAL A 29 9.23 9.22 4.94
C VAL A 29 9.98 10.08 5.95
N ASP A 30 9.60 11.33 6.03
CA ASP A 30 10.03 12.27 7.04
C ASP A 30 9.07 12.20 8.24
N GLU A 31 9.59 12.39 9.47
CA GLU A 31 8.79 12.27 10.69
C GLU A 31 7.73 13.38 10.79
N GLU A 32 8.07 14.60 10.38
CA GLU A 32 7.21 15.76 10.50
C GLU A 32 6.27 15.90 9.31
N THR A 33 6.78 15.75 8.09
CA THR A 33 6.06 16.08 6.86
C THR A 33 5.40 14.88 6.17
N GLY A 34 5.78 13.65 6.56
CA GLY A 34 5.30 12.43 5.94
C GLY A 34 6.11 12.01 4.70
N PRO A 35 5.49 11.42 3.66
CA PRO A 35 6.23 10.93 2.52
C PRO A 35 6.85 12.07 1.70
N VAL A 36 8.13 11.92 1.37
CA VAL A 36 8.82 12.80 0.44
C VAL A 36 8.33 12.51 -0.97
N LEU A 37 7.76 13.51 -1.61
CA LEU A 37 7.22 13.41 -2.96
C LEU A 37 8.36 13.46 -4.01
N GLU A 38 8.15 12.79 -5.12
CA GLU A 38 9.05 12.86 -6.28
C GLU A 38 8.88 14.18 -7.04
N PRO A 39 9.86 14.61 -7.83
CA PRO A 39 9.69 15.79 -8.68
C PRO A 39 8.44 15.70 -9.56
N GLY A 40 7.56 16.70 -9.48
CA GLY A 40 6.30 16.76 -10.20
C GLY A 40 5.23 15.75 -9.72
N GLU A 41 5.42 15.15 -8.56
CA GLU A 41 4.41 14.36 -7.85
C GLU A 41 3.61 15.27 -6.91
N GLU A 42 2.29 15.09 -6.86
CA GLU A 42 1.39 15.87 -6.01
C GLU A 42 0.64 14.94 -5.05
N SER A 43 0.44 15.38 -3.81
CA SER A 43 -0.42 14.70 -2.85
C SER A 43 -1.88 15.03 -3.14
N LEU A 44 -2.69 14.01 -3.41
CA LEU A 44 -4.11 14.18 -3.72
C LEU A 44 -5.00 13.96 -2.50
N TRP A 45 -4.61 13.02 -1.63
CA TRP A 45 -5.43 12.65 -0.49
C TRP A 45 -4.62 11.87 0.54
N TRP A 46 -5.02 11.95 1.82
CA TRP A 46 -4.47 11.11 2.88
C TRP A 46 -5.49 10.82 3.97
N THR A 47 -5.27 9.73 4.72
CA THR A 47 -6.06 9.39 5.91
C THR A 47 -5.24 8.59 6.92
N ASN A 48 -5.72 8.61 8.17
CA ASN A 48 -5.23 7.70 9.18
C ASN A 48 -5.81 6.30 8.96
N LEU A 49 -4.98 5.30 9.20
CA LEU A 49 -5.35 3.89 9.16
C LEU A 49 -5.45 3.35 10.58
N SER A 50 -6.47 2.56 10.84
CA SER A 50 -6.62 1.80 12.09
C SER A 50 -5.97 0.43 12.00
N ARG A 51 -5.72 -0.07 10.79
CA ARG A 51 -5.09 -1.37 10.56
C ARG A 51 -4.39 -1.41 9.21
N ILE A 52 -3.22 -2.04 9.19
CA ILE A 52 -2.44 -2.33 7.99
C ILE A 52 -2.01 -3.79 8.06
N SER A 53 -2.25 -4.55 7.01
CA SER A 53 -1.76 -5.92 6.85
C SER A 53 -0.97 -6.03 5.55
N VAL A 54 0.30 -6.36 5.68
CA VAL A 54 1.24 -6.52 4.57
C VAL A 54 1.89 -7.88 4.71
N PRO A 55 2.01 -8.70 3.66
CA PRO A 55 2.70 -9.98 3.71
C PRO A 55 4.12 -9.85 4.27
N GLY A 56 4.47 -10.72 5.20
CA GLY A 56 5.78 -10.70 5.85
C GLY A 56 5.94 -9.73 7.03
N PHE A 57 4.94 -8.91 7.32
CA PHE A 57 4.94 -8.01 8.47
C PHE A 57 3.81 -8.32 9.43
N VAL A 58 4.06 -8.08 10.70
CA VAL A 58 3.01 -8.14 11.72
C VAL A 58 1.99 -7.04 11.43
N VAL A 59 0.71 -7.33 11.63
CA VAL A 59 -0.38 -6.37 11.49
C VAL A 59 -0.06 -5.11 12.30
N MET A 60 -0.13 -3.97 11.64
CA MET A 60 0.08 -2.67 12.26
C MET A 60 -1.28 -2.08 12.63
N ASP A 61 -1.46 -1.66 13.89
CA ASP A 61 -2.75 -1.15 14.39
C ASP A 61 -2.95 0.34 14.11
N SER A 62 -1.97 1.01 13.54
CA SER A 62 -2.10 2.41 13.13
C SER A 62 -1.10 2.76 12.03
N GLY A 63 -1.46 3.75 11.24
CA GLY A 63 -0.60 4.26 10.18
C GLY A 63 -1.30 5.35 9.38
N ARG A 64 -0.71 5.69 8.25
CA ARG A 64 -1.27 6.65 7.30
C ARG A 64 -1.24 6.06 5.88
N LEU A 65 -2.28 6.37 5.12
CA LEU A 65 -2.35 6.12 3.69
C LEU A 65 -2.32 7.48 2.98
N PHE A 66 -1.49 7.57 1.96
CA PHE A 66 -1.43 8.73 1.08
C PHE A 66 -1.69 8.27 -0.35
N VAL A 67 -2.47 9.03 -1.08
CA VAL A 67 -2.66 8.88 -2.53
C VAL A 67 -2.07 10.09 -3.21
N THR A 68 -1.19 9.85 -4.16
CA THR A 68 -0.54 10.90 -4.94
C THR A 68 -0.96 10.79 -6.41
N THR A 69 -0.42 11.62 -7.26
CA THR A 69 -0.62 11.52 -8.72
C THR A 69 0.08 10.30 -9.34
N ARG A 70 0.92 9.55 -8.59
CA ARG A 70 1.74 8.46 -9.13
C ARG A 70 1.66 7.14 -8.36
N ARG A 71 1.30 7.19 -7.08
CA ARG A 71 1.38 6.01 -6.19
C ARG A 71 0.47 6.11 -4.99
N VAL A 72 0.21 4.96 -4.38
CA VAL A 72 -0.35 4.86 -3.04
C VAL A 72 0.79 4.55 -2.07
N ILE A 73 0.91 5.31 -0.99
CA ILE A 73 1.96 5.18 0.03
C ILE A 73 1.32 4.79 1.34
N VAL A 74 1.90 3.82 2.03
CA VAL A 74 1.52 3.41 3.38
C VAL A 74 2.70 3.61 4.30
N ALA A 75 2.49 4.30 5.42
CA ALA A 75 3.52 4.52 6.43
C ALA A 75 2.99 4.22 7.82
N SER A 76 3.79 3.57 8.67
CA SER A 76 3.44 3.29 10.07
C SER A 76 4.66 3.26 10.97
N ALA A 77 4.62 3.98 12.07
CA ALA A 77 5.56 3.85 13.17
C ALA A 77 5.15 2.73 14.15
N ALA A 78 3.97 2.14 13.99
CA ALA A 78 3.40 1.11 14.88
C ALA A 78 3.63 -0.33 14.36
N PHE A 79 4.61 -0.55 13.50
CA PHE A 79 5.03 -1.90 13.10
C PHE A 79 5.65 -2.64 14.29
N ASP A 80 5.58 -3.97 14.31
CA ASP A 80 6.13 -4.80 15.39
C ASP A 80 5.66 -4.36 16.79
N GLN A 81 4.43 -4.67 17.12
CA GLN A 81 3.82 -4.31 18.41
C GLN A 81 4.26 -5.19 19.57
N GLY A 82 5.07 -6.21 19.31
CA GLY A 82 5.43 -7.25 20.25
C GLY A 82 4.35 -8.35 20.34
N SER A 83 4.66 -9.38 21.10
CA SER A 83 3.76 -10.52 21.29
C SER A 83 3.01 -10.40 22.61
N THR A 84 1.70 -10.65 22.56
CA THR A 84 0.87 -10.82 23.75
C THR A 84 0.84 -12.30 24.10
N TYR A 85 1.27 -12.65 25.29
CA TYR A 85 1.25 -14.03 25.79
C TYR A 85 -0.02 -14.24 26.59
N GLY A 86 -0.91 -15.09 26.08
CA GLY A 86 -2.11 -15.52 26.79
C GLY A 86 -1.74 -16.48 27.93
N SER A 87 -2.53 -16.46 28.99
CA SER A 87 -2.39 -17.41 30.12
C SER A 87 -3.77 -17.86 30.57
N LEU A 88 -3.86 -19.13 30.95
CA LEU A 88 -5.10 -19.77 31.45
C LEU A 88 -5.28 -19.62 32.99
N GLY A 89 -4.57 -18.69 33.64
CA GLY A 89 -4.77 -18.34 35.05
C GLY A 89 -3.59 -18.71 35.99
N GLY A 90 -3.63 -18.23 37.24
CA GLY A 90 -2.66 -18.55 38.29
C GLY A 90 -1.24 -17.99 38.09
N VAL A 91 -0.23 -18.72 38.52
CA VAL A 91 1.20 -18.33 38.40
C VAL A 91 1.60 -18.10 36.94
N GLY A 92 0.99 -18.82 36.01
CA GLY A 92 1.17 -18.61 34.56
C GLY A 92 0.77 -17.23 34.11
N ALA A 93 -0.22 -16.56 34.72
CA ALA A 93 -0.64 -15.22 34.40
C ALA A 93 0.43 -14.17 34.68
N VAL A 94 1.14 -14.29 35.82
CA VAL A 94 2.20 -13.35 36.20
C VAL A 94 3.39 -13.45 35.23
N ILE A 95 3.77 -14.68 34.87
CA ILE A 95 4.86 -14.95 33.94
C ILE A 95 4.46 -14.42 32.53
N ALA A 96 3.23 -14.66 32.09
CA ALA A 96 2.72 -14.20 30.83
C ALA A 96 2.66 -12.66 30.76
N LEU A 97 2.24 -12.00 31.84
CA LEU A 97 2.25 -10.53 31.93
C LEU A 97 3.67 -9.97 31.82
N GLY A 98 4.61 -10.54 32.58
CA GLY A 98 6.03 -10.15 32.50
C GLY A 98 6.63 -10.33 31.11
N ALA A 99 6.37 -11.48 30.48
CA ALA A 99 6.81 -11.74 29.11
C ALA A 99 6.17 -10.77 28.08
N THR A 100 4.89 -10.47 28.24
CA THR A 100 4.17 -9.50 27.41
C THR A 100 4.78 -8.10 27.56
N VAL A 101 4.99 -7.61 28.80
CA VAL A 101 5.61 -6.30 29.05
C VAL A 101 7.02 -6.23 28.48
N ALA A 102 7.83 -7.27 28.66
CA ALA A 102 9.18 -7.34 28.10
C ALA A 102 9.16 -7.35 26.57
N SER A 103 8.21 -8.07 25.95
CA SER A 103 8.03 -8.09 24.51
C SER A 103 7.65 -6.70 23.96
N HIS A 104 6.69 -6.02 24.59
CA HIS A 104 6.29 -4.67 24.19
C HIS A 104 7.41 -3.64 24.38
N ARG A 105 8.20 -3.72 25.46
CA ARG A 105 9.39 -2.85 25.66
C ARG A 105 10.45 -3.08 24.58
N ARG A 106 10.71 -4.33 24.19
CA ARG A 106 11.65 -4.66 23.11
C ARG A 106 11.12 -4.16 21.78
N ALA A 107 9.84 -4.35 21.49
CA ALA A 107 9.20 -3.83 20.28
C ALA A 107 9.28 -2.30 20.22
N SER A 108 9.00 -1.59 21.32
CA SER A 108 9.14 -0.14 21.41
C SER A 108 10.56 0.34 21.10
N LYS A 109 11.58 -0.33 21.67
CA LYS A 109 12.98 0.01 21.36
C LYS A 109 13.34 -0.24 19.89
N ARG A 110 12.81 -1.32 19.28
CA ARG A 110 13.05 -1.60 17.86
C ARG A 110 12.40 -0.58 16.93
N ARG A 111 11.30 0.04 17.38
CA ARG A 111 10.55 1.04 16.62
C ARG A 111 11.08 2.46 16.76
N ALA A 112 11.81 2.76 17.85
CA ALA A 112 12.30 4.11 18.12
C ALA A 112 13.07 4.69 16.93
N GLY A 113 12.65 5.83 16.43
CA GLY A 113 13.24 6.50 15.28
C GLY A 113 13.06 5.79 13.94
N LYS A 114 12.16 4.78 13.86
CA LYS A 114 11.95 3.99 12.64
C LYS A 114 10.50 4.03 12.20
N VAL A 115 10.32 3.84 10.90
CA VAL A 115 9.02 3.75 10.24
C VAL A 115 8.99 2.56 9.29
N PHE A 116 7.87 1.84 9.24
CA PHE A 116 7.55 1.03 8.08
C PHE A 116 7.05 1.95 6.99
N ALA A 117 7.65 1.88 5.81
CA ALA A 117 7.19 2.62 4.65
C ALA A 117 7.15 1.72 3.43
N GLY A 118 6.02 1.76 2.74
CA GLY A 118 5.81 1.05 1.51
C GLY A 118 4.99 1.86 0.53
N HIS A 119 5.14 1.58 -0.75
CA HIS A 119 4.29 2.18 -1.76
C HIS A 119 3.93 1.19 -2.87
N THR A 120 2.85 1.52 -3.55
CA THR A 120 2.43 0.89 -4.78
C THR A 120 2.36 1.95 -5.85
N ARG A 121 3.25 1.89 -6.81
CA ARG A 121 3.16 2.73 -8.01
C ARG A 121 1.96 2.30 -8.84
N PHE A 122 1.34 3.23 -9.53
CA PHE A 122 0.15 2.91 -10.31
C PHE A 122 0.43 1.93 -11.46
N GLU A 123 1.65 1.89 -11.98
CA GLU A 123 2.07 0.89 -12.96
C GLU A 123 2.16 -0.54 -12.39
N TRP A 124 2.24 -0.71 -11.06
CA TRP A 124 2.27 -2.02 -10.40
C TRP A 124 0.90 -2.47 -9.89
N LEU A 125 -0.09 -1.58 -9.84
CA LEU A 125 -1.39 -1.85 -9.26
C LEU A 125 -2.25 -2.65 -10.26
N GLU A 126 -2.55 -3.90 -9.98
CA GLU A 126 -3.41 -4.76 -10.81
C GLU A 126 -4.90 -4.58 -10.49
N GLY A 127 -5.20 -4.01 -9.34
CA GLY A 127 -6.57 -3.74 -8.93
C GLY A 127 -6.67 -3.40 -7.45
N PHE A 128 -7.88 -3.11 -7.05
CA PHE A 128 -8.22 -2.90 -5.64
C PHE A 128 -9.65 -3.36 -5.38
N ALA A 129 -9.95 -3.68 -4.14
CA ALA A 129 -11.25 -4.21 -3.76
C ALA A 129 -11.67 -3.72 -2.38
N LEU A 130 -12.97 -3.50 -2.21
CA LEU A 130 -13.61 -3.36 -0.92
C LEU A 130 -14.11 -4.73 -0.47
N ARG A 131 -13.76 -5.14 0.73
CA ARG A 131 -14.26 -6.37 1.33
C ARG A 131 -15.44 -6.08 2.25
N PRO A 132 -16.39 -7.01 2.38
CA PRO A 132 -17.38 -6.91 3.45
C PRO A 132 -16.65 -6.95 4.81
N ASP A 133 -17.07 -6.08 5.71
CA ASP A 133 -16.66 -6.20 7.10
C ASP A 133 -17.28 -7.46 7.71
N ARG A 134 -16.49 -8.22 8.45
CA ARG A 134 -16.94 -9.46 9.10
C ARG A 134 -18.12 -9.24 10.06
N TRP A 135 -18.20 -8.06 10.64
CA TRP A 135 -19.12 -7.77 11.74
C TRP A 135 -20.32 -6.93 11.33
N SER A 136 -20.17 -6.01 10.41
CA SER A 136 -21.22 -5.04 10.05
C SER A 136 -21.92 -5.33 8.71
N LYS A 137 -21.43 -6.28 7.90
CA LYS A 137 -21.84 -6.50 6.50
C LYS A 137 -21.66 -5.28 5.58
N GLU A 138 -21.13 -4.18 6.10
CA GLU A 138 -20.78 -3.01 5.31
C GLU A 138 -19.43 -3.24 4.60
N LEU A 139 -19.23 -2.54 3.50
CA LEU A 139 -17.92 -2.50 2.86
C LEU A 139 -16.94 -1.77 3.79
N GLY A 140 -15.75 -2.31 3.97
CA GLY A 140 -14.81 -1.81 4.96
C GLY A 140 -13.35 -1.85 4.51
N PRO A 141 -12.62 -2.94 4.73
CA PRO A 141 -11.20 -2.98 4.38
C PRO A 141 -10.96 -2.81 2.89
N LEU A 142 -10.05 -1.91 2.54
CA LEU A 142 -9.52 -1.77 1.20
C LEU A 142 -8.39 -2.78 1.02
N ARG A 143 -8.43 -3.54 -0.06
CA ARG A 143 -7.36 -4.41 -0.50
C ARG A 143 -6.76 -3.85 -1.78
N LEU A 144 -5.45 -3.68 -1.83
CA LEU A 144 -4.69 -3.37 -3.04
C LEU A 144 -4.02 -4.64 -3.55
N LEU A 145 -4.16 -4.90 -4.85
CA LEU A 145 -3.53 -6.00 -5.58
C LEU A 145 -2.35 -5.44 -6.36
N VAL A 146 -1.16 -5.87 -6.02
CA VAL A 146 0.07 -5.30 -6.56
C VAL A 146 0.88 -6.37 -7.23
N ARG A 147 1.36 -6.11 -8.44
CA ARG A 147 2.30 -6.97 -9.13
C ARG A 147 3.66 -6.88 -8.45
N GLY A 148 4.13 -7.97 -7.89
CA GLY A 148 5.48 -8.13 -7.34
C GLY A 148 6.34 -9.03 -8.21
N HIS A 149 7.63 -9.13 -7.89
CA HIS A 149 8.58 -9.99 -8.62
C HIS A 149 8.17 -11.48 -8.61
N GLY A 150 7.60 -11.95 -7.50
CA GLY A 150 7.17 -13.36 -7.32
C GLY A 150 5.68 -13.61 -7.54
N GLY A 151 4.92 -12.65 -8.09
CA GLY A 151 3.47 -12.75 -8.27
C GLY A 151 2.69 -11.61 -7.62
N LEU A 152 1.39 -11.83 -7.43
CA LEU A 152 0.52 -10.81 -6.83
C LEU A 152 0.74 -10.70 -5.31
N ILE A 153 0.88 -9.48 -4.85
CA ILE A 153 1.02 -9.12 -3.45
C ILE A 153 -0.25 -8.37 -3.03
N ASN A 154 -0.76 -8.68 -1.84
CA ASN A 154 -1.94 -8.03 -1.29
C ASN A 154 -1.57 -7.13 -0.11
N ILE A 155 -2.03 -5.88 -0.16
CA ILE A 155 -2.09 -5.00 1.01
C ILE A 155 -3.54 -4.89 1.44
N GLU A 156 -3.81 -5.04 2.72
CA GLU A 156 -5.13 -4.79 3.27
C GLU A 156 -5.05 -3.67 4.30
N VAL A 157 -5.85 -2.63 4.14
CA VAL A 157 -5.88 -1.47 5.03
C VAL A 157 -7.30 -1.17 5.48
N SER A 158 -7.44 -0.73 6.71
CA SER A 158 -8.69 -0.20 7.26
C SER A 158 -8.43 1.17 7.83
N GLY A 159 -9.38 2.08 7.71
CA GLY A 159 -9.24 3.47 8.15
C GLY A 159 -10.53 4.05 8.71
N ALA A 160 -10.42 5.25 9.25
CA ALA A 160 -11.54 6.11 9.61
C ALA A 160 -11.31 7.49 8.95
N PRO A 161 -12.18 7.94 8.03
CA PRO A 161 -13.43 7.28 7.62
C PRO A 161 -13.20 5.97 6.86
N ARG A 162 -14.22 5.12 6.77
CA ARG A 162 -14.19 3.87 5.97
C ARG A 162 -14.04 4.19 4.50
N PHE A 163 -13.39 3.30 3.77
CA PHE A 163 -13.34 3.39 2.32
C PHE A 163 -14.73 3.07 1.74
N THR A 164 -15.16 3.88 0.77
CA THR A 164 -16.47 3.74 0.13
C THR A 164 -16.34 3.38 -1.35
N THR A 165 -17.44 3.02 -1.98
CA THR A 165 -17.49 2.79 -3.43
C THR A 165 -17.09 4.04 -4.21
N GLU A 166 -17.56 5.21 -3.76
CA GLU A 166 -17.24 6.51 -4.40
C GLU A 166 -15.74 6.81 -4.29
N TRP A 167 -15.15 6.53 -3.13
CA TRP A 167 -13.70 6.67 -2.95
C TRP A 167 -12.92 5.73 -3.88
N CYS A 168 -13.36 4.47 -4.01
CA CYS A 168 -12.72 3.53 -4.93
C CYS A 168 -12.92 3.95 -6.41
N THR A 169 -14.08 4.46 -6.77
CA THR A 169 -14.31 5.02 -8.12
C THR A 169 -13.35 6.18 -8.39
N TRP A 170 -13.21 7.10 -7.43
CA TRP A 170 -12.22 8.18 -7.52
C TRP A 170 -10.79 7.67 -7.66
N LEU A 171 -10.38 6.66 -6.85
CA LEU A 171 -9.05 6.05 -6.98
C LEU A 171 -8.85 5.44 -8.36
N GLY A 172 -9.89 4.78 -8.90
CA GLY A 172 -9.89 4.24 -10.27
C GLY A 172 -9.63 5.32 -11.32
N GLN A 173 -10.27 6.48 -11.19
CA GLN A 173 -10.05 7.62 -12.08
C GLN A 173 -8.60 8.11 -12.01
N VAL A 174 -8.05 8.27 -10.80
CA VAL A 174 -6.66 8.71 -10.60
C VAL A 174 -5.67 7.72 -11.23
N VAL A 175 -5.84 6.42 -10.96
CA VAL A 175 -4.98 5.35 -11.49
C VAL A 175 -5.05 5.29 -13.01
N ALA A 176 -6.26 5.32 -13.58
CA ALA A 176 -6.46 5.24 -15.02
C ALA A 176 -5.85 6.46 -15.73
N SER A 177 -6.07 7.66 -15.20
CA SER A 177 -5.48 8.91 -15.75
C SER A 177 -3.95 8.85 -15.73
N ALA A 178 -3.35 8.40 -14.63
CA ALA A 178 -1.91 8.23 -14.53
C ALA A 178 -1.37 7.21 -15.55
N ARG A 179 -2.06 6.09 -15.75
CA ARG A 179 -1.67 5.08 -16.75
C ARG A 179 -1.80 5.57 -18.18
N MET A 180 -2.88 6.24 -18.51
CA MET A 180 -3.05 6.83 -19.85
C MET A 180 -1.97 7.86 -20.17
N SER A 181 -1.47 8.60 -19.17
CA SER A 181 -0.37 9.56 -19.35
C SER A 181 0.97 8.90 -19.70
N LEU A 182 1.11 7.57 -19.49
CA LEU A 182 2.31 6.83 -19.92
C LEU A 182 2.41 6.67 -21.44
N GLY A 183 1.36 7.02 -22.19
CA GLY A 183 1.37 6.98 -23.66
C GLY A 183 1.46 5.57 -24.25
N THR A 184 1.00 4.56 -23.53
CA THR A 184 1.07 3.15 -23.93
C THR A 184 -0.26 2.71 -24.52
N ASP A 185 -0.20 1.88 -25.53
CA ASP A 185 -1.37 1.15 -26.02
C ASP A 185 -1.67 -0.01 -25.07
N PHE A 186 -2.87 -0.04 -24.51
CA PHE A 186 -3.34 -1.07 -23.60
C PHE A 186 -4.17 -2.16 -24.32
N GLY A 187 -4.25 -2.11 -25.65
CA GLY A 187 -5.01 -3.09 -26.43
C GLY A 187 -6.46 -3.20 -25.93
N ASP A 188 -6.88 -4.45 -25.65
CA ASP A 188 -8.25 -4.74 -25.16
C ASP A 188 -8.56 -4.07 -23.80
N GLY A 189 -7.54 -3.67 -23.04
CA GLY A 189 -7.69 -2.94 -21.78
C GLY A 189 -7.97 -1.43 -21.93
N GLN A 190 -7.89 -0.87 -23.14
CA GLN A 190 -8.04 0.56 -23.38
C GLN A 190 -9.45 1.07 -23.03
N GLU A 191 -10.48 0.32 -23.41
CA GLU A 191 -11.85 0.65 -23.06
C GLU A 191 -12.09 0.64 -21.55
N GLN A 192 -11.58 -0.36 -20.85
CA GLN A 192 -11.69 -0.46 -19.41
C GLN A 192 -10.98 0.70 -18.71
N LEU A 193 -9.81 1.14 -19.18
CA LEU A 193 -9.13 2.31 -18.65
C LEU A 193 -9.94 3.60 -18.89
N GLN A 194 -10.58 3.73 -20.04
CA GLN A 194 -11.45 4.88 -20.33
C GLN A 194 -12.68 4.88 -19.41
N GLN A 195 -13.32 3.72 -19.17
CA GLN A 195 -14.43 3.60 -18.23
C GLN A 195 -14.00 3.93 -16.79
N LEU A 196 -12.84 3.47 -16.36
CA LEU A 196 -12.26 3.83 -15.05
C LEU A 196 -12.01 5.34 -14.97
N ALA A 197 -11.38 5.94 -15.97
CA ALA A 197 -11.09 7.38 -16.00
C ALA A 197 -12.35 8.23 -15.99
N ALA A 198 -13.40 7.79 -16.69
CA ALA A 198 -14.70 8.45 -16.72
C ALA A 198 -15.52 8.23 -15.42
N GLY A 199 -15.09 7.33 -14.52
CA GLY A 199 -15.86 6.95 -13.33
C GLY A 199 -17.11 6.13 -13.64
N SER A 200 -17.22 5.58 -14.85
CA SER A 200 -18.36 4.77 -15.30
C SER A 200 -18.11 3.25 -15.20
N PHE A 201 -16.94 2.85 -14.74
CA PHE A 201 -16.61 1.44 -14.53
C PHE A 201 -17.52 0.83 -13.45
N VAL A 202 -18.13 -0.31 -13.77
CA VAL A 202 -18.95 -1.07 -12.83
C VAL A 202 -18.06 -2.10 -12.13
N PRO A 203 -17.89 -2.04 -10.81
CA PRO A 203 -17.03 -2.97 -10.11
C PRO A 203 -17.61 -4.40 -10.12
N ASP A 204 -16.72 -5.37 -10.29
CA ASP A 204 -17.09 -6.78 -10.26
C ASP A 204 -17.32 -7.28 -8.83
N ARG A 205 -18.23 -8.24 -8.68
CA ARG A 205 -18.35 -8.96 -7.41
C ARG A 205 -17.19 -9.92 -7.23
N THR A 206 -16.47 -9.77 -6.12
CA THR A 206 -15.40 -10.70 -5.78
C THR A 206 -15.95 -12.00 -5.19
N SER A 207 -15.17 -13.08 -5.26
CA SER A 207 -15.53 -14.39 -4.69
C SER A 207 -15.81 -14.38 -3.18
N VAL A 208 -15.39 -13.33 -2.48
CA VAL A 208 -15.62 -13.13 -1.03
C VAL A 208 -16.75 -12.14 -0.72
N GLY A 209 -17.57 -11.80 -1.72
CA GLY A 209 -18.74 -10.94 -1.56
C GLY A 209 -18.45 -9.43 -1.55
N GLY A 210 -17.22 -9.02 -1.85
CA GLY A 210 -16.83 -7.61 -1.98
C GLY A 210 -17.00 -7.08 -3.40
N LEU A 211 -16.61 -5.82 -3.59
CA LEU A 211 -16.55 -5.16 -4.90
C LEU A 211 -15.10 -4.97 -5.32
N GLY A 212 -14.77 -5.29 -6.57
CA GLY A 212 -13.42 -5.21 -7.13
C GLY A 212 -13.33 -4.32 -8.36
N TRP A 213 -12.31 -3.48 -8.39
CA TRP A 213 -11.90 -2.68 -9.53
C TRP A 213 -10.60 -3.27 -10.06
N PHE A 214 -10.65 -3.90 -11.21
CA PHE A 214 -9.48 -4.40 -11.90
C PHE A 214 -8.94 -3.33 -12.84
N VAL A 215 -7.63 -3.19 -12.86
CA VAL A 215 -6.95 -2.21 -13.69
C VAL A 215 -6.16 -2.96 -14.75
N PRO A 216 -6.34 -2.69 -16.04
CA PRO A 216 -5.60 -3.37 -17.09
C PRO A 216 -4.10 -3.30 -16.85
N GLY A 217 -3.42 -4.45 -16.89
CA GLY A 217 -2.01 -4.57 -16.57
C GLY A 217 -1.12 -3.77 -17.54
N VAL A 218 -0.06 -3.21 -17.00
CA VAL A 218 0.98 -2.56 -17.81
C VAL A 218 1.96 -3.64 -18.27
N GLY A 219 2.18 -3.78 -19.57
CA GLY A 219 3.14 -4.72 -20.13
C GLY A 219 4.57 -4.45 -19.64
N GLU A 220 5.43 -5.48 -19.69
CA GLU A 220 6.83 -5.39 -19.24
C GLU A 220 7.61 -4.24 -19.93
N GLN A 221 7.39 -4.04 -21.22
CA GLN A 221 8.05 -2.98 -21.98
C GLN A 221 7.68 -1.59 -21.45
N THR A 222 6.41 -1.38 -21.09
CA THR A 222 5.93 -0.11 -20.53
C THR A 222 6.49 0.10 -19.12
N SER A 223 6.53 -0.93 -18.30
CA SER A 223 7.16 -0.84 -16.97
C SER A 223 8.64 -0.49 -17.08
N ARG A 224 9.36 -1.04 -18.08
CA ARG A 224 10.76 -0.68 -18.37
C ARG A 224 10.90 0.78 -18.84
N ALA A 225 9.97 1.25 -19.68
CA ALA A 225 9.95 2.64 -20.16
C ALA A 225 9.65 3.60 -19.00
N ALA A 226 8.67 3.30 -18.16
CA ALA A 226 8.33 4.09 -16.98
C ALA A 226 9.52 4.20 -16.01
N TYR A 227 10.22 3.10 -15.74
CA TYR A 227 11.43 3.09 -14.92
C TYR A 227 12.55 3.95 -15.53
N ARG A 228 12.81 3.83 -16.84
CA ARG A 228 13.83 4.63 -17.52
C ARG A 228 13.51 6.12 -17.48
N ASN A 229 12.26 6.47 -17.73
CA ASN A 229 11.79 7.86 -17.67
C ASN A 229 11.94 8.43 -16.25
N TRP A 230 11.51 7.68 -15.23
CA TRP A 230 11.71 8.07 -13.85
C TRP A 230 13.20 8.27 -13.52
N ALA A 231 14.07 7.33 -13.91
CA ALA A 231 15.51 7.41 -13.65
C ALA A 231 16.20 8.61 -14.33
N GLN A 232 15.68 9.08 -15.47
CA GLN A 232 16.19 10.28 -16.17
C GLN A 232 15.80 11.58 -15.45
N HIS A 233 14.64 11.63 -14.79
CA HIS A 233 14.13 12.87 -14.17
C HIS A 233 14.40 12.97 -12.67
N THR A 234 14.76 11.89 -12.01
CA THR A 234 14.90 11.83 -10.56
C THR A 234 16.32 11.55 -10.07
N LYS A 235 17.26 11.15 -10.94
CA LYS A 235 18.66 11.06 -10.55
C LYS A 235 19.25 12.48 -10.43
N PRO A 236 19.84 12.79 -9.24
CA PRO A 236 20.57 14.03 -9.06
C PRO A 236 21.79 14.10 -9.96
#